data_26ba4f238571609e4ce9bec5b4b3a4c7
#
_entry.id   26ba4f238571609e4ce9bec5b4b3a4c7
#
_cell.length_a   1.000
_cell.length_b   1.000
_cell.length_c   1.000
_cell.angle_alpha   90.00
_cell.angle_beta   90.00
_cell.angle_gamma   90.00
#
_symmetry.space_group_name_H-M   'P 1'
#
loop_
_entity.id
_entity.type
_entity.pdbx_description
1 polymer ?
#
loop_
_entity_poly.entity_id
_entity_poly.type
_entity_poly.pdbx_seq_one_letter_code
_entity_poly.pdbx_strand_id
1 'polypeptide(L)'
;MYNTTGHPTDVKHSSISFEFDEYVVLNNPNSYIFLSPPQAKPPTAKIKGKKVVVSFDQPLDSNQTYSLSLGEAIKDNNEGNPFPPYTHSFSTGDHVDSLFVSGNIVEAATMLPMPNITVLFHTDASDSAIFKVRPRAAAKSDLWGYFTVRNLPADTVYRVYAIEDLNNNNLYDPDMERVAFLDTLV
;
A
#
# COMPACT_ATOMS: atom_id res chain seq x y z
N MET A 1 11.92 -0.01 18.82
CA MET A 1 10.61 0.70 19.00
C MET A 1 10.66 1.94 18.15
N TYR A 2 9.76 2.08 17.17
CA TYR A 2 9.73 3.26 16.31
C TYR A 2 8.66 4.22 16.82
N ASN A 3 9.00 5.50 16.83
CA ASN A 3 8.09 6.56 17.23
C ASN A 3 7.67 7.33 15.95
N THR A 4 6.38 7.33 15.63
CA THR A 4 5.83 8.16 14.58
C THR A 4 5.55 9.54 15.15
N THR A 5 6.22 10.57 14.66
CA THR A 5 5.89 11.95 14.99
C THR A 5 4.67 12.38 14.16
N GLY A 6 3.48 12.35 14.77
CA GLY A 6 2.25 12.87 14.20
C GLY A 6 1.02 12.22 14.81
N HIS A 7 -0.01 13.01 15.06
CA HIS A 7 -1.34 12.50 15.37
C HIS A 7 -1.90 11.78 14.14
N PRO A 8 -2.67 10.68 14.31
CA PRO A 8 -3.21 9.92 13.19
C PRO A 8 -4.27 10.68 12.37
N THR A 9 -4.66 11.89 12.80
CA THR A 9 -5.66 12.74 12.14
C THR A 9 -5.09 14.12 11.81
N ASP A 10 -5.71 14.81 10.84
CA ASP A 10 -5.30 16.15 10.35
C ASP A 10 -3.86 16.22 9.79
N VAL A 11 -3.35 15.12 9.27
CA VAL A 11 -1.98 15.06 8.72
C VAL A 11 -1.91 15.87 7.42
N LYS A 12 -1.17 16.97 7.45
CA LYS A 12 -0.95 17.87 6.30
C LYS A 12 0.46 17.76 5.69
N HIS A 13 1.18 16.68 6.00
CA HIS A 13 2.59 16.57 5.64
C HIS A 13 2.80 15.89 4.28
N SER A 14 3.81 16.35 3.56
CA SER A 14 4.32 15.70 2.35
C SER A 14 5.25 14.52 2.64
N SER A 15 5.50 14.21 3.91
CA SER A 15 6.36 13.10 4.34
C SER A 15 6.06 12.65 5.76
N ILE A 16 6.34 11.37 6.04
CA ILE A 16 6.27 10.76 7.37
C ILE A 16 7.66 10.24 7.74
N SER A 17 8.05 10.42 9.00
CA SER A 17 9.35 10.00 9.52
C SER A 17 9.18 8.91 10.56
N PHE A 18 9.92 7.82 10.42
CA PHE A 18 10.01 6.72 11.36
C PHE A 18 11.38 6.75 12.01
N GLU A 19 11.44 6.79 13.33
CA GLU A 19 12.69 6.82 14.10
C GLU A 19 12.97 5.46 14.72
N PHE A 20 14.21 5.00 14.59
CA PHE A 20 14.70 3.72 15.09
C PHE A 20 15.73 3.95 16.20
N ASP A 21 15.87 2.99 17.09
CA ASP A 21 16.88 3.00 18.17
C ASP A 21 18.29 2.67 17.65
N GLU A 22 18.37 2.09 16.45
CA GLU A 22 19.63 1.73 15.77
C GLU A 22 19.69 2.24 14.31
N TYR A 23 20.85 2.08 13.69
CA TYR A 23 20.99 2.40 12.26
C TYR A 23 20.33 1.32 11.41
N VAL A 24 19.61 1.74 10.41
CA VAL A 24 18.87 0.87 9.47
C VAL A 24 19.32 1.10 8.03
N VAL A 25 19.07 0.10 7.18
CA VAL A 25 19.27 0.18 5.74
C VAL A 25 17.96 -0.07 5.00
N LEU A 26 17.82 0.48 3.80
CA LEU A 26 16.68 0.24 2.93
C LEU A 26 16.95 -0.96 2.02
N ASN A 27 15.97 -1.84 1.92
CA ASN A 27 15.96 -3.01 1.06
C ASN A 27 14.80 -2.91 0.08
N ASN A 28 15.06 -2.69 -1.19
CA ASN A 28 14.05 -2.59 -2.26
C ASN A 28 12.80 -1.74 -1.87
N PRO A 29 13.00 -0.49 -1.39
CA PRO A 29 11.89 0.30 -0.85
C PRO A 29 10.76 0.52 -1.87
N ASN A 30 11.06 0.63 -3.16
CA ASN A 30 10.07 0.80 -4.21
C ASN A 30 9.13 -0.40 -4.39
N SER A 31 9.55 -1.60 -3.98
CA SER A 31 8.73 -2.82 -4.03
C SER A 31 7.88 -3.00 -2.78
N TYR A 32 8.41 -2.61 -1.62
CA TYR A 32 7.78 -2.89 -0.33
C TYR A 32 7.01 -1.73 0.26
N ILE A 33 7.44 -0.46 0.00
CA ILE A 33 6.73 0.70 0.55
C ILE A 33 5.55 1.03 -0.35
N PHE A 34 4.37 0.95 0.24
CA PHE A 34 3.12 1.11 -0.48
C PHE A 34 2.15 2.02 0.27
N LEU A 35 1.57 3.00 -0.43
CA LEU A 35 0.55 3.91 0.09
C LEU A 35 -0.82 3.52 -0.46
N SER A 36 -1.81 3.42 0.41
CA SER A 36 -3.23 3.21 0.04
C SER A 36 -4.10 4.32 0.64
N PRO A 37 -4.93 5.02 -0.13
CA PRO A 37 -5.04 5.02 -1.60
C PRO A 37 -3.72 5.37 -2.30
N PRO A 38 -3.41 4.76 -3.45
CA PRO A 38 -2.17 5.02 -4.15
C PRO A 38 -2.17 6.37 -4.87
N GLN A 39 -1.00 7.00 -4.96
CA GLN A 39 -0.75 8.19 -5.77
C GLN A 39 -0.27 7.81 -7.19
N ALA A 40 -0.05 8.83 -8.04
CA ALA A 40 0.45 8.64 -9.41
C ALA A 40 1.84 8.00 -9.44
N LYS A 41 2.66 8.30 -8.44
CA LYS A 41 3.97 7.69 -8.25
C LYS A 41 4.06 7.10 -6.84
N PRO A 42 4.77 5.99 -6.69
CA PRO A 42 4.97 5.39 -5.37
C PRO A 42 5.71 6.35 -4.44
N PRO A 43 5.52 6.21 -3.11
CA PRO A 43 6.29 6.95 -2.12
C PRO A 43 7.79 6.67 -2.27
N THR A 44 8.61 7.66 -1.94
CA THR A 44 10.07 7.53 -1.92
C THR A 44 10.58 7.53 -0.48
N ALA A 45 11.53 6.65 -0.18
CA ALA A 45 12.14 6.57 1.15
C ALA A 45 13.61 6.97 1.13
N LYS A 46 14.05 7.69 2.17
CA LYS A 46 15.45 8.07 2.39
C LYS A 46 15.82 7.92 3.85
N ILE A 47 17.08 7.53 4.10
CA ILE A 47 17.63 7.47 5.45
C ILE A 47 18.23 8.81 5.84
N LYS A 48 17.94 9.27 7.05
CA LYS A 48 18.55 10.42 7.69
C LYS A 48 18.98 10.04 9.12
N GLY A 49 20.23 9.63 9.30
CA GLY A 49 20.73 9.11 10.56
C GLY A 49 19.99 7.81 10.94
N LYS A 50 19.30 7.83 12.07
CA LYS A 50 18.47 6.73 12.56
C LYS A 50 17.00 6.85 12.14
N LYS A 51 16.70 7.67 11.14
CA LYS A 51 15.32 7.91 10.66
C LYS A 51 15.16 7.45 9.22
N VAL A 52 14.02 6.85 8.92
CA VAL A 52 13.53 6.64 7.57
C VAL A 52 12.46 7.69 7.30
N VAL A 53 12.68 8.52 6.29
CA VAL A 53 11.73 9.55 5.84
C VAL A 53 11.08 9.07 4.55
N VAL A 54 9.78 8.83 4.61
CA VAL A 54 8.95 8.47 3.46
C VAL A 54 8.27 9.73 2.96
N SER A 55 8.51 10.09 1.71
CA SER A 55 7.96 11.29 1.06
C SER A 55 6.97 10.92 -0.02
N PHE A 56 5.90 11.70 -0.12
CA PHE A 56 4.84 11.55 -1.10
C PHE A 56 5.11 12.44 -2.32
N ASP A 57 4.75 11.96 -3.52
CA ASP A 57 4.98 12.70 -4.78
C ASP A 57 4.07 13.93 -4.89
N GLN A 58 2.85 13.83 -4.37
CA GLN A 58 1.84 14.88 -4.41
C GLN A 58 1.27 15.14 -3.02
N PRO A 59 0.65 16.30 -2.77
CA PRO A 59 -0.14 16.51 -1.56
C PRO A 59 -1.18 15.42 -1.41
N LEU A 60 -1.41 15.00 -0.17
CA LEU A 60 -2.46 14.04 0.15
C LEU A 60 -3.84 14.69 -0.01
N ASP A 61 -4.81 13.92 -0.48
CA ASP A 61 -6.19 14.38 -0.58
C ASP A 61 -6.74 14.69 0.82
N SER A 62 -7.61 15.69 0.91
CA SER A 62 -8.23 16.08 2.17
C SER A 62 -9.33 15.09 2.57
N ASN A 63 -9.55 14.98 3.88
CA ASN A 63 -10.59 14.12 4.48
C ASN A 63 -10.52 12.66 4.01
N GLN A 64 -9.29 12.11 4.00
CA GLN A 64 -8.98 10.79 3.50
C GLN A 64 -8.13 10.01 4.50
N THR A 65 -8.51 8.76 4.76
CA THR A 65 -7.67 7.82 5.52
C THR A 65 -6.68 7.14 4.61
N TYR A 66 -5.43 7.07 5.06
CA TYR A 66 -4.32 6.45 4.38
C TYR A 66 -3.70 5.32 5.20
N SER A 67 -3.23 4.29 4.50
CA SER A 67 -2.38 3.23 5.04
C SER A 67 -1.04 3.27 4.33
N LEU A 68 0.04 3.51 5.07
CA LEU A 68 1.41 3.42 4.57
C LEU A 68 2.04 2.12 5.07
N SER A 69 2.17 1.14 4.18
CA SER A 69 2.88 -0.10 4.46
C SER A 69 4.37 0.08 4.20
N LEU A 70 5.21 -0.36 5.13
CA LEU A 70 6.67 -0.40 4.96
C LEU A 70 7.14 -1.80 4.48
N GLY A 71 6.28 -2.83 4.57
CA GLY A 71 6.64 -4.20 4.21
C GLY A 71 7.95 -4.63 4.85
N GLU A 72 8.85 -5.21 4.05
CA GLU A 72 10.20 -5.63 4.44
C GLU A 72 11.28 -4.64 3.93
N ALA A 73 10.89 -3.39 3.69
CA ALA A 73 11.79 -2.36 3.16
C ALA A 73 12.93 -1.98 4.12
N ILE A 74 12.80 -2.28 5.41
CA ILE A 74 13.74 -1.83 6.44
C ILE A 74 14.45 -3.03 7.04
N LYS A 75 15.78 -2.96 7.11
CA LYS A 75 16.63 -3.96 7.76
C LYS A 75 17.57 -3.28 8.74
N ASP A 76 17.95 -4.02 9.77
CA ASP A 76 19.06 -3.65 10.62
C ASP A 76 20.36 -3.53 9.82
N ASN A 77 21.13 -2.48 10.09
CA ASN A 77 22.41 -2.24 9.41
C ASN A 77 23.52 -3.21 9.83
N ASN A 78 23.48 -3.75 11.05
CA ASN A 78 24.57 -4.59 11.59
C ASN A 78 24.37 -6.07 11.25
N GLU A 79 23.18 -6.59 11.49
CA GLU A 79 22.86 -8.00 11.34
C GLU A 79 22.13 -8.31 10.03
N GLY A 80 21.56 -7.29 9.36
CA GLY A 80 20.81 -7.44 8.11
C GLY A 80 19.43 -8.07 8.28
N ASN A 81 18.97 -8.25 9.54
CA ASN A 81 17.65 -8.79 9.84
C ASN A 81 16.55 -7.83 9.39
N PRO A 82 15.49 -8.30 8.72
CA PRO A 82 14.36 -7.44 8.37
C PRO A 82 13.58 -7.05 9.63
N PHE A 83 13.18 -5.79 9.70
CA PHE A 83 12.17 -5.36 10.68
C PHE A 83 10.83 -6.04 10.35
N PRO A 84 10.02 -6.35 11.37
CA PRO A 84 8.68 -6.88 11.14
C PRO A 84 7.86 -5.96 10.23
N PRO A 85 7.06 -6.51 9.30
CA PRO A 85 6.20 -5.71 8.45
C PRO A 85 5.31 -4.78 9.28
N TYR A 86 5.28 -3.51 8.91
CA TYR A 86 4.53 -2.49 9.63
C TYR A 86 3.69 -1.65 8.68
N THR A 87 2.45 -1.37 9.10
CA THR A 87 1.55 -0.46 8.40
C THR A 87 1.15 0.67 9.34
N HIS A 88 1.39 1.90 8.90
CA HIS A 88 0.99 3.11 9.59
C HIS A 88 -0.30 3.66 8.99
N SER A 89 -1.37 3.72 9.79
CA SER A 89 -2.66 4.31 9.41
C SER A 89 -2.75 5.73 9.93
N PHE A 90 -3.18 6.65 9.06
CA PHE A 90 -3.37 8.06 9.42
C PHE A 90 -4.44 8.69 8.54
N SER A 91 -4.96 9.86 8.92
CA SER A 91 -5.98 10.57 8.18
C SER A 91 -5.61 12.03 7.98
N THR A 92 -6.03 12.57 6.85
CA THR A 92 -6.01 14.03 6.57
C THR A 92 -7.30 14.72 7.02
N GLY A 93 -8.26 13.95 7.53
CA GLY A 93 -9.51 14.40 8.15
C GLY A 93 -9.49 14.18 9.66
N ASP A 94 -10.66 14.28 10.27
CA ASP A 94 -10.87 14.22 11.72
C ASP A 94 -11.07 12.79 12.27
N HIS A 95 -11.19 11.79 11.41
CA HIS A 95 -11.35 10.38 11.78
C HIS A 95 -10.45 9.47 10.93
N VAL A 96 -10.26 8.25 11.42
CA VAL A 96 -9.56 7.17 10.72
C VAL A 96 -10.55 6.04 10.47
N ASP A 97 -10.76 5.70 9.19
CA ASP A 97 -11.54 4.51 8.81
C ASP A 97 -10.85 3.25 9.32
N SER A 98 -11.61 2.24 9.72
CA SER A 98 -11.06 1.05 10.40
C SER A 98 -11.42 -0.29 9.76
N LEU A 99 -12.30 -0.32 8.76
CA LEU A 99 -12.66 -1.56 8.10
C LEU A 99 -11.50 -2.11 7.26
N PHE A 100 -11.48 -3.42 7.08
CA PHE A 100 -10.48 -4.07 6.26
C PHE A 100 -11.05 -5.28 5.53
N VAL A 101 -10.43 -5.63 4.42
CA VAL A 101 -10.68 -6.85 3.66
C VAL A 101 -9.37 -7.58 3.48
N SER A 102 -9.36 -8.89 3.77
CA SER A 102 -8.20 -9.76 3.58
C SER A 102 -8.54 -10.90 2.64
N GLY A 103 -7.53 -11.39 1.94
CA GLY A 103 -7.68 -12.53 1.05
C GLY A 103 -6.35 -13.15 0.69
N ASN A 104 -6.42 -14.11 -0.23
CA ASN A 104 -5.24 -14.81 -0.74
C ASN A 104 -5.27 -14.81 -2.28
N ILE A 105 -4.13 -14.57 -2.90
CA ILE A 105 -3.93 -14.63 -4.34
C ILE A 105 -3.12 -15.89 -4.67
N VAL A 106 -3.69 -16.71 -5.53
CA VAL A 106 -3.05 -17.92 -6.05
C VAL A 106 -3.10 -17.95 -7.57
N GLU A 107 -2.14 -18.60 -8.19
CA GLU A 107 -2.17 -18.87 -9.62
C GLU A 107 -3.24 -19.91 -9.95
N ALA A 108 -4.13 -19.60 -10.90
CA ALA A 108 -5.28 -20.43 -11.24
C ALA A 108 -4.91 -21.85 -11.70
N ALA A 109 -3.77 -22.01 -12.38
CA ALA A 109 -3.35 -23.30 -12.92
C ALA A 109 -2.66 -24.20 -11.90
N THR A 110 -1.89 -23.63 -10.97
CA THR A 110 -1.02 -24.38 -10.05
C THR A 110 -1.47 -24.31 -8.60
N MET A 111 -2.36 -23.39 -8.28
CA MET A 111 -2.80 -23.06 -6.91
C MET A 111 -1.66 -22.61 -5.98
N LEU A 112 -0.51 -22.23 -6.56
CA LEU A 112 0.61 -21.70 -5.80
C LEU A 112 0.38 -20.24 -5.42
N PRO A 113 0.87 -19.79 -4.25
CA PRO A 113 0.81 -18.41 -3.83
C PRO A 113 1.46 -17.46 -4.85
N MET A 114 0.82 -16.32 -5.10
CA MET A 114 1.36 -15.28 -5.96
C MET A 114 1.76 -14.05 -5.13
N PRO A 115 3.06 -13.81 -4.94
CA PRO A 115 3.54 -12.61 -4.26
C PRO A 115 3.52 -11.38 -5.17
N ASN A 116 3.55 -10.20 -4.55
CA ASN A 116 3.65 -8.90 -5.24
C ASN A 116 2.49 -8.56 -6.20
N ILE A 117 1.36 -9.21 -6.06
CA ILE A 117 0.15 -8.87 -6.81
C ILE A 117 -0.51 -7.66 -6.15
N THR A 118 -0.83 -6.65 -6.93
CA THR A 118 -1.53 -5.46 -6.46
C THR A 118 -3.03 -5.69 -6.53
N VAL A 119 -3.69 -5.67 -5.36
CA VAL A 119 -5.15 -5.82 -5.25
C VAL A 119 -5.77 -4.45 -5.15
N LEU A 120 -6.66 -4.14 -6.09
CA LEU A 120 -7.25 -2.83 -6.32
C LEU A 120 -8.73 -2.83 -5.94
N PHE A 121 -9.14 -1.84 -5.16
CA PHE A 121 -10.52 -1.63 -4.73
C PHE A 121 -11.06 -0.36 -5.39
N HIS A 122 -11.92 -0.51 -6.39
CA HIS A 122 -12.53 0.57 -7.15
C HIS A 122 -13.96 0.84 -6.72
N THR A 123 -14.30 2.09 -6.50
CA THR A 123 -15.70 2.55 -6.31
C THR A 123 -16.39 2.89 -7.62
N ASP A 124 -15.63 3.13 -8.68
CA ASP A 124 -16.14 3.30 -10.03
C ASP A 124 -16.54 1.94 -10.59
N ALA A 125 -17.82 1.78 -10.95
CA ALA A 125 -18.39 0.55 -11.46
C ALA A 125 -18.18 0.34 -12.99
N SER A 126 -17.55 1.28 -13.68
CA SER A 126 -17.28 1.15 -15.10
C SER A 126 -16.18 0.12 -15.39
N ASP A 127 -16.33 -0.67 -16.44
CA ASP A 127 -15.33 -1.67 -16.84
C ASP A 127 -13.99 -1.01 -17.28
N SER A 128 -14.03 0.28 -17.61
CA SER A 128 -12.83 1.05 -17.96
C SER A 128 -12.10 1.63 -16.76
N ALA A 129 -12.62 1.53 -15.54
CA ALA A 129 -12.02 2.10 -14.34
C ALA A 129 -10.61 1.58 -14.11
N ILE A 130 -10.41 0.28 -14.23
CA ILE A 130 -9.10 -0.38 -14.00
C ILE A 130 -7.98 0.17 -14.90
N PHE A 131 -8.32 0.74 -16.07
CA PHE A 131 -7.35 1.29 -17.02
C PHE A 131 -7.05 2.78 -16.83
N LYS A 132 -7.91 3.53 -16.14
CA LYS A 132 -7.90 5.00 -16.19
C LYS A 132 -8.04 5.67 -14.82
N VAL A 133 -8.69 4.98 -13.89
CA VAL A 133 -9.04 5.54 -12.58
C VAL A 133 -8.20 4.85 -11.53
N ARG A 134 -7.54 5.63 -10.66
CA ARG A 134 -6.84 5.04 -9.53
C ARG A 134 -7.82 4.43 -8.54
N PRO A 135 -7.46 3.28 -7.94
CA PRO A 135 -8.33 2.63 -6.98
C PRO A 135 -8.51 3.49 -5.72
N ARG A 136 -9.66 3.34 -5.09
CA ARG A 136 -9.97 3.98 -3.80
C ARG A 136 -9.13 3.42 -2.65
N ALA A 137 -8.71 2.17 -2.74
CA ALA A 137 -7.78 1.52 -1.83
C ALA A 137 -7.06 0.38 -2.56
N ALA A 138 -5.88 0.03 -2.07
CA ALA A 138 -5.11 -1.08 -2.64
C ALA A 138 -4.16 -1.68 -1.59
N ALA A 139 -3.70 -2.92 -1.86
CA ALA A 139 -2.62 -3.56 -1.11
C ALA A 139 -1.84 -4.49 -2.04
N LYS A 140 -0.61 -4.84 -1.63
CA LYS A 140 0.18 -5.89 -2.30
C LYS A 140 0.11 -7.20 -1.52
N SER A 141 0.10 -8.32 -2.24
CA SER A 141 0.22 -9.64 -1.63
C SER A 141 1.65 -9.89 -1.15
N ASP A 142 1.77 -10.58 -0.03
CA ASP A 142 3.04 -11.02 0.54
C ASP A 142 3.60 -12.29 -0.15
N LEU A 143 4.69 -12.83 0.37
CA LEU A 143 5.35 -14.04 -0.17
C LEU A 143 4.44 -15.28 -0.17
N TRP A 144 3.39 -15.29 0.64
CA TRP A 144 2.42 -16.37 0.75
C TRP A 144 1.12 -16.09 -0.01
N GLY A 145 1.10 -14.98 -0.79
CA GLY A 145 -0.08 -14.54 -1.53
C GLY A 145 -1.14 -13.84 -0.69
N TYR A 146 -0.94 -13.66 0.62
CA TYR A 146 -1.91 -12.97 1.47
C TYR A 146 -1.85 -11.47 1.26
N PHE A 147 -3.02 -10.83 1.24
CA PHE A 147 -3.15 -9.39 1.24
C PHE A 147 -4.14 -8.92 2.30
N THR A 148 -3.98 -7.70 2.75
CA THR A 148 -4.96 -7.00 3.59
C THR A 148 -5.06 -5.55 3.15
N VAL A 149 -6.20 -5.17 2.59
CA VAL A 149 -6.56 -3.78 2.33
C VAL A 149 -7.19 -3.22 3.59
N ARG A 150 -6.64 -2.16 4.13
CA ARG A 150 -7.03 -1.55 5.41
C ARG A 150 -7.61 -0.16 5.22
N ASN A 151 -8.27 0.31 6.28
CA ASN A 151 -8.78 1.67 6.38
C ASN A 151 -9.81 1.99 5.29
N LEU A 152 -10.71 1.03 5.06
CA LEU A 152 -11.83 1.20 4.15
C LEU A 152 -12.96 1.97 4.85
N PRO A 153 -13.56 2.96 4.17
CA PRO A 153 -14.78 3.62 4.63
C PRO A 153 -15.93 2.62 4.82
N ALA A 154 -16.77 2.89 5.80
CA ALA A 154 -18.05 2.18 5.94
C ALA A 154 -19.01 2.53 4.79
N ASP A 155 -19.99 1.66 4.54
CA ASP A 155 -21.07 1.86 3.57
C ASP A 155 -20.58 2.14 2.12
N THR A 156 -19.41 1.63 1.77
CA THR A 156 -18.83 1.77 0.44
C THR A 156 -18.73 0.41 -0.22
N VAL A 157 -19.13 0.34 -1.49
CA VAL A 157 -19.12 -0.88 -2.29
C VAL A 157 -17.97 -0.83 -3.29
N TYR A 158 -17.25 -1.94 -3.45
CA TYR A 158 -16.06 -2.00 -4.27
C TYR A 158 -16.15 -3.09 -5.35
N ARG A 159 -15.63 -2.79 -6.53
CA ARG A 159 -15.14 -3.79 -7.48
C ARG A 159 -13.69 -4.10 -7.16
N VAL A 160 -13.36 -5.39 -7.11
CA VAL A 160 -12.03 -5.85 -6.73
C VAL A 160 -11.33 -6.50 -7.91
N TYR A 161 -10.14 -6.01 -8.18
CA TYR A 161 -9.23 -6.56 -9.19
C TYR A 161 -7.90 -6.92 -8.54
N ALA A 162 -7.20 -7.90 -9.13
CA ALA A 162 -5.83 -8.22 -8.77
C ALA A 162 -4.99 -8.16 -10.05
N ILE A 163 -3.94 -7.35 -10.06
CA ILE A 163 -3.07 -7.14 -11.22
C ILE A 163 -1.60 -7.42 -10.88
N GLU A 164 -0.86 -7.91 -11.85
CA GLU A 164 0.59 -8.01 -11.79
C GLU A 164 1.20 -6.68 -12.26
N ASP A 165 1.11 -5.66 -11.40
CA ASP A 165 1.51 -4.28 -11.69
C ASP A 165 3.04 -4.17 -11.82
N LEU A 166 3.55 -4.31 -13.04
CA LEU A 166 4.98 -4.36 -13.33
C LEU A 166 5.65 -2.98 -13.31
N ASN A 167 4.90 -1.93 -13.61
CA ASN A 167 5.41 -0.56 -13.65
C ASN A 167 5.06 0.29 -12.42
N ASN A 168 4.29 -0.27 -11.47
CA ASN A 168 3.83 0.36 -10.22
C ASN A 168 2.98 1.63 -10.45
N ASN A 169 2.16 1.65 -11.52
CA ASN A 169 1.25 2.75 -11.81
C ASN A 169 -0.14 2.59 -11.17
N ASN A 170 -0.44 1.39 -10.62
CA ASN A 170 -1.73 1.00 -10.04
C ASN A 170 -2.90 1.06 -11.04
N LEU A 171 -2.61 0.86 -12.31
CA LEU A 171 -3.56 0.72 -13.41
C LEU A 171 -3.25 -0.60 -14.13
N TYR A 172 -4.21 -1.13 -14.85
CA TYR A 172 -4.00 -2.35 -15.63
C TYR A 172 -3.53 -2.05 -17.04
N ASP A 173 -2.40 -2.61 -17.43
CA ASP A 173 -1.79 -2.52 -18.76
C ASP A 173 -1.93 -3.86 -19.51
N PRO A 174 -2.98 -4.04 -20.36
CA PRO A 174 -3.40 -5.35 -20.89
C PRO A 174 -2.35 -6.07 -21.74
N ASP A 175 -1.44 -5.32 -22.37
CA ASP A 175 -0.40 -5.90 -23.22
C ASP A 175 0.77 -6.52 -22.43
N MET A 176 0.87 -6.23 -21.13
CA MET A 176 2.04 -6.59 -20.32
C MET A 176 1.70 -7.29 -19.01
N GLU A 177 0.49 -7.15 -18.50
CA GLU A 177 0.12 -7.51 -17.14
C GLU A 177 -0.98 -8.56 -17.09
N ARG A 178 -0.95 -9.40 -16.08
CA ARG A 178 -2.03 -10.37 -15.80
C ARG A 178 -3.06 -9.72 -14.88
N VAL A 179 -4.33 -10.10 -15.05
CA VAL A 179 -5.44 -9.60 -14.24
C VAL A 179 -6.35 -10.72 -13.77
N ALA A 180 -6.87 -10.56 -12.58
CA ALA A 180 -8.02 -11.33 -12.07
C ALA A 180 -9.03 -10.36 -11.44
N PHE A 181 -10.28 -10.78 -11.31
CA PHE A 181 -11.35 -9.97 -10.73
C PHE A 181 -12.33 -10.85 -9.95
N LEU A 182 -13.07 -10.22 -9.05
CA LEU A 182 -14.24 -10.83 -8.42
C LEU A 182 -15.50 -10.45 -9.17
N ASP A 183 -16.37 -11.44 -9.47
CA ASP A 183 -17.68 -11.21 -10.10
C ASP A 183 -18.66 -10.50 -9.15
N THR A 184 -18.41 -10.58 -7.85
CA THR A 184 -19.24 -9.98 -6.80
C THR A 184 -18.63 -8.69 -6.29
N LEU A 185 -19.50 -7.77 -5.91
CA LEU A 185 -19.10 -6.55 -5.21
C LEU A 185 -18.81 -6.87 -3.73
N VAL A 186 -17.85 -6.17 -3.17
CA VAL A 186 -17.43 -6.29 -1.77
C VAL A 186 -17.79 -5.03 -1.01
#